data_e8dddc0939feca045ad6786c9d442480
#
_entry.id   e8dddc0939feca045ad6786c9d442480
#
_cell.length_a   1.000
_cell.length_b   1.000
_cell.length_c   1.000
_cell.angle_alpha   90.00
_cell.angle_beta   90.00
_cell.angle_gamma   90.00
#
_symmetry.space_group_name_H-M   'P 1'
#
loop_
_entity.id
_entity.type
_entity.pdbx_description
1 polymer ?
#
loop_
_entity_poly.entity_id
_entity_poly.type
_entity_poly.pdbx_seq_one_letter_code
_entity_poly.pdbx_strand_id
1 'polypeptide(L)'
;MAGVYLDVVIRTRYGNSKLWKKIMKSSQKTSFKDTVLPFQLDLSDIRGRMARLDNVLDEVLSQHNYPPMIEALVAEMVLLTTLIGQTMKLRWKLSLQVRGDGPVRLIATDYYGPDVDDQPARVRAYASFNAEKIEPSLDGFSQIGKGYFAILIDQGRDTQPYQGITPIAGGSLSTCAETYFAQSEQLPSRFLLAFGHSQERDGTNGWRAGGIMLQHMPTAGENVEIDEIESMDGKLQSGDLLGEEENENWNRVNLLLDTAEQLELVGPSLSPIRLIQLLFHEEKPRVFDAQKIIFGCTCSRARVKQSLSIYSAKDIGYMITEDNQVTADCQFCGSHYSFDPDTLGFESGSLDDHNFKE
;
A
#
# COMPACT_ATOMS: atom_id res chain seq x y z
N MET A 1 -14.96 -0.75 27.80
CA MET A 1 -16.15 -1.59 27.50
C MET A 1 -16.03 -2.38 26.18
N ALA A 2 -15.27 -1.94 25.19
CA ALA A 2 -15.08 -2.68 23.94
C ALA A 2 -14.42 -4.09 24.10
N GLY A 3 -13.46 -4.25 25.00
CA GLY A 3 -12.80 -5.54 25.21
C GLY A 3 -13.69 -6.63 25.83
N VAL A 4 -14.70 -6.23 26.59
CA VAL A 4 -15.67 -7.17 27.20
C VAL A 4 -16.73 -7.61 26.16
N TYR A 5 -17.09 -6.71 25.25
CA TYR A 5 -18.06 -7.00 24.20
C TYR A 5 -17.50 -7.97 23.14
N LEU A 6 -16.24 -7.82 22.78
CA LEU A 6 -15.56 -8.71 21.83
C LEU A 6 -15.38 -10.13 22.39
N ASP A 7 -15.05 -10.25 23.69
CA ASP A 7 -14.93 -11.53 24.38
C ASP A 7 -16.28 -12.28 24.45
N VAL A 8 -17.38 -11.56 24.58
CA VAL A 8 -18.74 -12.14 24.61
C VAL A 8 -19.18 -12.61 23.21
N VAL A 9 -18.93 -11.81 22.17
CA VAL A 9 -19.27 -12.17 20.78
C VAL A 9 -18.45 -13.35 20.30
N ILE A 10 -17.15 -13.40 20.60
CA ILE A 10 -16.26 -14.50 20.23
C ILE A 10 -16.61 -15.79 21.00
N ARG A 11 -16.98 -15.69 22.28
CA ARG A 11 -17.42 -16.87 23.07
C ARG A 11 -18.74 -17.45 22.58
N THR A 12 -19.67 -16.63 22.15
CA THR A 12 -20.95 -17.11 21.59
C THR A 12 -20.80 -17.79 20.25
N ARG A 13 -19.86 -17.37 19.42
CA ARG A 13 -19.65 -17.90 18.08
C ARG A 13 -18.78 -19.17 18.03
N TYR A 14 -17.84 -19.36 18.98
CA TYR A 14 -16.79 -20.40 18.87
C TYR A 14 -16.59 -21.31 20.08
N GLY A 15 -17.35 -21.14 21.14
CA GLY A 15 -17.33 -22.03 22.33
C GLY A 15 -16.06 -22.01 23.17
N ASN A 16 -16.06 -22.78 24.28
CA ASN A 16 -15.01 -22.80 25.31
C ASN A 16 -14.07 -24.00 25.15
N SER A 17 -13.57 -24.33 23.95
CA SER A 17 -12.76 -25.53 23.72
C SER A 17 -11.33 -25.43 24.29
N LYS A 18 -10.72 -26.58 24.67
CA LYS A 18 -9.31 -26.68 25.11
C LYS A 18 -8.33 -26.15 24.03
N LEU A 19 -8.71 -26.24 22.77
CA LEU A 19 -7.98 -25.71 21.62
C LEU A 19 -7.93 -24.19 21.66
N TRP A 20 -9.03 -23.52 22.01
CA TRP A 20 -9.11 -22.07 22.23
C TRP A 20 -8.08 -21.56 23.24
N LYS A 21 -7.98 -22.22 24.41
CA LYS A 21 -7.02 -21.83 25.47
C LYS A 21 -5.55 -22.00 25.06
N LYS A 22 -5.25 -23.01 24.24
CA LYS A 22 -3.89 -23.26 23.74
C LYS A 22 -3.48 -22.24 22.68
N ILE A 23 -4.40 -21.85 21.81
CA ILE A 23 -4.20 -20.86 20.74
C ILE A 23 -4.04 -19.45 21.34
N MET A 24 -4.87 -19.08 22.32
CA MET A 24 -4.73 -17.79 23.03
C MET A 24 -3.40 -17.65 23.76
N LYS A 25 -2.83 -18.73 24.30
CA LYS A 25 -1.50 -18.70 24.93
C LYS A 25 -0.35 -18.55 23.93
N SER A 26 -0.48 -19.02 22.69
CA SER A 26 0.57 -18.90 21.67
C SER A 26 0.54 -17.55 20.95
N SER A 27 -0.65 -16.94 20.77
CA SER A 27 -0.80 -15.65 20.08
C SER A 27 -0.34 -14.43 20.89
N GLN A 28 -0.17 -14.56 22.21
CA GLN A 28 0.32 -13.47 23.07
C GLN A 28 1.83 -13.18 22.93
N LYS A 29 2.60 -13.99 22.20
CA LYS A 29 4.07 -13.85 22.13
C LYS A 29 4.60 -13.14 20.88
N THR A 30 3.81 -12.99 19.83
CA THR A 30 4.29 -12.37 18.57
C THR A 30 3.49 -11.11 18.30
N SER A 31 4.16 -9.97 18.30
CA SER A 31 3.56 -8.71 17.86
C SER A 31 3.52 -8.70 16.33
N PHE A 32 2.34 -8.56 15.75
CA PHE A 32 2.13 -8.40 14.31
C PHE A 32 1.97 -6.92 13.91
N LYS A 33 2.49 -6.00 14.74
CA LYS A 33 2.53 -4.58 14.39
C LYS A 33 3.52 -4.36 13.25
N ASP A 34 3.11 -3.54 12.29
CA ASP A 34 3.93 -3.18 11.13
C ASP A 34 4.44 -4.40 10.36
N THR A 35 3.51 -5.30 9.99
CA THR A 35 3.82 -6.53 9.26
C THR A 35 2.82 -6.83 8.16
N VAL A 36 3.29 -7.56 7.15
CA VAL A 36 2.45 -8.26 6.18
C VAL A 36 2.64 -9.76 6.33
N LEU A 37 1.54 -10.47 6.45
CA LEU A 37 1.47 -11.91 6.61
C LEU A 37 0.92 -12.54 5.32
N PRO A 38 1.74 -13.24 4.53
CA PRO A 38 1.26 -13.99 3.38
C PRO A 38 0.53 -15.26 3.82
N PHE A 39 -0.49 -15.65 3.07
CA PHE A 39 -1.16 -16.93 3.24
C PHE A 39 -1.68 -17.45 1.90
N GLN A 40 -2.08 -18.72 1.88
CA GLN A 40 -2.68 -19.37 0.71
C GLN A 40 -3.88 -20.21 1.16
N LEU A 41 -4.94 -20.20 0.36
CA LEU A 41 -6.11 -21.03 0.51
C LEU A 41 -5.98 -22.20 -0.47
N ASP A 42 -5.57 -23.36 0.05
CA ASP A 42 -5.16 -24.50 -0.79
C ASP A 42 -6.32 -25.15 -1.57
N LEU A 43 -7.60 -24.91 -1.18
CA LEU A 43 -8.77 -25.48 -1.87
C LEU A 43 -9.35 -24.59 -2.98
N SER A 44 -8.92 -23.33 -3.05
CA SER A 44 -9.54 -22.34 -3.96
C SER A 44 -8.52 -21.68 -4.88
N ASP A 45 -7.24 -22.10 -4.85
CA ASP A 45 -6.13 -21.49 -5.59
C ASP A 45 -6.00 -19.97 -5.39
N ILE A 46 -6.32 -19.50 -4.16
CA ILE A 46 -6.27 -18.10 -3.80
C ILE A 46 -5.06 -17.84 -2.90
N ARG A 47 -4.26 -16.85 -3.27
CA ARG A 47 -3.24 -16.27 -2.40
C ARG A 47 -3.78 -15.05 -1.70
N GLY A 48 -3.47 -14.94 -0.41
CA GLY A 48 -3.85 -13.80 0.40
C GLY A 48 -2.65 -13.14 1.07
N ARG A 49 -2.85 -11.90 1.46
CA ARG A 49 -1.94 -11.13 2.31
C ARG A 49 -2.76 -10.36 3.31
N MET A 50 -2.31 -10.39 4.56
CA MET A 50 -2.92 -9.59 5.61
C MET A 50 -1.87 -8.64 6.20
N ALA A 51 -2.12 -7.35 6.10
CA ALA A 51 -1.25 -6.32 6.65
C ALA A 51 -1.86 -5.69 7.90
N ARG A 52 -0.99 -5.30 8.85
CA ARG A 52 -1.28 -4.38 9.95
C ARG A 52 -0.18 -3.36 10.06
N LEU A 53 -0.58 -2.09 10.08
CA LEU A 53 0.31 -0.95 10.14
C LEU A 53 -0.14 -0.05 11.30
N ASP A 54 0.78 0.17 12.22
CA ASP A 54 0.60 1.03 13.40
C ASP A 54 1.68 2.14 13.36
N ASN A 55 2.87 1.88 13.95
CA ASN A 55 3.94 2.88 14.08
C ASN A 55 4.45 3.40 12.74
N VAL A 56 4.57 2.52 11.72
CA VAL A 56 5.02 2.91 10.38
C VAL A 56 4.06 3.92 9.75
N LEU A 57 2.77 3.79 10.02
CA LEU A 57 1.77 4.72 9.51
C LEU A 57 1.87 6.08 10.20
N ASP A 58 2.05 6.10 11.52
CA ASP A 58 2.30 7.33 12.28
C ASP A 58 3.59 8.02 11.80
N GLU A 59 4.66 7.26 11.58
CA GLU A 59 5.92 7.80 11.05
C GLU A 59 5.73 8.42 9.66
N VAL A 60 5.00 7.77 8.76
CA VAL A 60 4.71 8.30 7.42
C VAL A 60 3.90 9.59 7.49
N LEU A 61 2.81 9.60 8.27
CA LEU A 61 1.89 10.73 8.35
C LEU A 61 2.48 11.92 9.09
N SER A 62 3.31 11.68 10.12
CA SER A 62 3.98 12.75 10.88
C SER A 62 5.03 13.54 10.08
N GLN A 63 5.44 13.08 8.90
CA GLN A 63 6.33 13.84 8.03
C GLN A 63 5.67 15.11 7.47
N HIS A 64 4.34 15.19 7.54
CA HIS A 64 3.54 16.28 6.97
C HIS A 64 2.41 16.68 7.91
N ASN A 65 1.90 17.87 7.74
CA ASN A 65 0.73 18.35 8.46
C ASN A 65 -0.50 18.27 7.56
N TYR A 66 -1.03 17.06 7.38
CA TYR A 66 -2.21 16.81 6.57
C TYR A 66 -3.52 17.08 7.32
N PRO A 67 -4.57 17.59 6.65
CA PRO A 67 -5.92 17.48 7.19
C PRO A 67 -6.34 16.01 7.34
N PRO A 68 -7.21 15.66 8.31
CA PRO A 68 -7.59 14.26 8.58
C PRO A 68 -8.10 13.49 7.36
N MET A 69 -8.78 14.16 6.44
CA MET A 69 -9.26 13.57 5.19
C MET A 69 -8.11 13.13 4.27
N ILE A 70 -7.04 13.92 4.21
CA ILE A 70 -5.84 13.60 3.40
C ILE A 70 -5.02 12.51 4.11
N GLU A 71 -4.92 12.55 5.44
CA GLU A 71 -4.29 11.46 6.22
C GLU A 71 -4.96 10.12 5.91
N ALA A 72 -6.29 10.08 5.88
CA ALA A 72 -7.05 8.87 5.56
C ALA A 72 -6.73 8.32 4.16
N LEU A 73 -6.67 9.18 3.13
CA LEU A 73 -6.29 8.78 1.77
C LEU A 73 -4.85 8.26 1.70
N VAL A 74 -3.92 8.92 2.40
CA VAL A 74 -2.52 8.47 2.46
C VAL A 74 -2.43 7.13 3.20
N ALA A 75 -3.18 6.94 4.29
CA ALA A 75 -3.24 5.70 5.04
C ALA A 75 -3.75 4.53 4.18
N GLU A 76 -4.83 4.74 3.41
CA GLU A 76 -5.35 3.76 2.46
C GLU A 76 -4.30 3.39 1.40
N MET A 77 -3.63 4.40 0.80
CA MET A 77 -2.59 4.17 -0.20
C MET A 77 -1.37 3.44 0.36
N VAL A 78 -0.91 3.75 1.57
CA VAL A 78 0.20 3.05 2.23
C VAL A 78 -0.16 1.59 2.45
N LEU A 79 -1.37 1.31 2.93
CA LEU A 79 -1.84 -0.05 3.16
C LEU A 79 -1.93 -0.85 1.85
N LEU A 80 -2.54 -0.27 0.79
CA LEU A 80 -2.58 -0.86 -0.55
C LEU A 80 -1.18 -1.16 -1.08
N THR A 81 -0.29 -0.17 -1.02
CA THR A 81 1.09 -0.30 -1.52
C THR A 81 1.84 -1.40 -0.79
N THR A 82 1.61 -1.55 0.51
CA THR A 82 2.23 -2.59 1.34
C THR A 82 1.72 -3.98 0.96
N LEU A 83 0.41 -4.14 0.78
CA LEU A 83 -0.21 -5.41 0.37
C LEU A 83 0.26 -5.83 -1.03
N ILE A 84 0.23 -4.90 -1.99
CA ILE A 84 0.62 -5.16 -3.39
C ILE A 84 2.13 -5.41 -3.48
N GLY A 85 2.95 -4.60 -2.82
CA GLY A 85 4.42 -4.72 -2.86
C GLY A 85 4.92 -6.07 -2.38
N GLN A 86 4.22 -6.70 -1.45
CA GLN A 86 4.55 -8.02 -0.93
C GLN A 86 4.13 -9.18 -1.85
N THR A 87 3.38 -8.91 -2.95
CA THR A 87 2.99 -9.96 -3.90
C THR A 87 4.13 -10.44 -4.78
N MET A 88 5.18 -9.65 -4.94
CA MET A 88 6.28 -9.91 -5.87
C MET A 88 7.65 -9.74 -5.22
N LYS A 89 8.64 -10.44 -5.73
CA LYS A 89 10.05 -10.23 -5.36
C LYS A 89 10.58 -9.02 -6.11
N LEU A 90 10.54 -7.86 -5.47
CA LEU A 90 11.04 -6.63 -6.03
C LEU A 90 12.57 -6.55 -5.87
N ARG A 91 13.27 -6.23 -6.95
CA ARG A 91 14.71 -5.91 -6.90
C ARG A 91 14.97 -4.45 -6.55
N TRP A 92 14.00 -3.58 -6.82
CA TRP A 92 14.12 -2.16 -6.55
C TRP A 92 12.88 -1.64 -5.83
N LYS A 93 11.86 -1.17 -6.55
CA LYS A 93 10.67 -0.59 -5.93
C LYS A 93 9.38 -0.81 -6.71
N LEU A 94 8.29 -0.79 -5.99
CA LEU A 94 6.93 -0.56 -6.49
C LEU A 94 6.51 0.86 -6.09
N SER A 95 5.90 1.60 -7.02
CA SER A 95 5.26 2.88 -6.73
C SER A 95 3.80 2.83 -7.13
N LEU A 96 2.91 3.25 -6.23
CA LEU A 96 1.53 3.55 -6.58
C LEU A 96 1.36 5.07 -6.65
N GLN A 97 0.64 5.53 -7.65
CA GLN A 97 0.33 6.95 -7.83
C GLN A 97 -1.14 7.13 -8.18
N VAL A 98 -1.75 8.11 -7.56
CA VAL A 98 -3.07 8.62 -7.92
C VAL A 98 -2.91 10.08 -8.30
N ARG A 99 -3.32 10.43 -9.51
CA ARG A 99 -3.32 11.81 -9.98
C ARG A 99 -4.73 12.22 -10.36
N GLY A 100 -5.14 13.40 -9.89
CA GLY A 100 -6.46 13.95 -10.14
C GLY A 100 -6.44 15.42 -10.52
N ASP A 101 -7.57 15.90 -11.05
CA ASP A 101 -7.81 17.31 -11.38
C ASP A 101 -8.54 18.07 -10.26
N GLY A 102 -8.95 17.35 -9.19
CA GLY A 102 -9.58 17.90 -8.01
C GLY A 102 -8.62 18.61 -7.04
N PRO A 103 -9.07 18.96 -5.83
CA PRO A 103 -8.23 19.53 -4.78
C PRO A 103 -7.01 18.66 -4.44
N VAL A 104 -7.16 17.34 -4.40
CA VAL A 104 -6.05 16.38 -4.23
C VAL A 104 -5.43 16.10 -5.60
N ARG A 105 -4.22 16.61 -5.82
CA ARG A 105 -3.52 16.55 -7.10
C ARG A 105 -2.73 15.28 -7.32
N LEU A 106 -2.13 14.77 -6.25
CA LEU A 106 -1.26 13.60 -6.29
C LEU A 106 -1.23 12.93 -4.93
N ILE A 107 -1.35 11.63 -4.91
CA ILE A 107 -0.92 10.78 -3.80
C ILE A 107 0.11 9.82 -4.39
N ALA A 108 1.29 9.76 -3.80
CA ALA A 108 2.37 8.88 -4.23
C ALA A 108 2.90 8.06 -3.05
N THR A 109 3.04 6.76 -3.27
CA THR A 109 3.59 5.84 -2.30
C THR A 109 4.62 4.94 -2.96
N ASP A 110 5.69 4.64 -2.24
CA ASP A 110 6.72 3.71 -2.68
C ASP A 110 6.86 2.56 -1.68
N TYR A 111 7.04 1.35 -2.19
CA TYR A 111 7.44 0.17 -1.44
C TYR A 111 8.77 -0.34 -1.97
N TYR A 112 9.71 -0.56 -1.06
CA TYR A 112 11.01 -1.17 -1.34
C TYR A 112 11.05 -2.54 -0.68
N GLY A 113 11.22 -3.58 -1.47
CA GLY A 113 11.44 -4.93 -0.95
C GLY A 113 12.69 -4.98 -0.05
N PRO A 114 12.84 -6.03 0.77
CA PRO A 114 14.07 -6.22 1.54
C PRO A 114 15.26 -6.44 0.61
N ASP A 115 16.38 -5.82 0.93
CA ASP A 115 17.63 -5.99 0.15
C ASP A 115 18.25 -7.39 0.39
N VAL A 116 18.01 -7.96 1.57
CA VAL A 116 18.42 -9.30 1.99
C VAL A 116 17.24 -9.94 2.72
N ASP A 117 17.10 -11.26 2.63
CA ASP A 117 16.10 -12.01 3.39
C ASP A 117 16.18 -11.67 4.88
N ASP A 118 15.03 -11.63 5.57
CA ASP A 118 14.85 -11.23 6.97
C ASP A 118 15.02 -9.73 7.29
N GLN A 119 15.38 -8.89 6.34
CA GLN A 119 15.32 -7.44 6.55
C GLN A 119 13.90 -6.90 6.38
N PRO A 120 13.58 -5.76 7.04
CA PRO A 120 12.29 -5.12 6.85
C PRO A 120 12.16 -4.52 5.44
N ALA A 121 10.97 -4.64 4.86
CA ALA A 121 10.60 -3.83 3.70
C ALA A 121 10.34 -2.39 4.15
N ARG A 122 10.48 -1.44 3.22
CA ARG A 122 10.36 -0.01 3.52
C ARG A 122 9.22 0.60 2.72
N VAL A 123 8.47 1.48 3.37
CA VAL A 123 7.41 2.27 2.71
C VAL A 123 7.60 3.75 2.98
N ARG A 124 7.14 4.58 2.05
CA ARG A 124 7.04 6.03 2.19
C ARG A 124 5.88 6.54 1.37
N ALA A 125 5.32 7.66 1.76
CA ALA A 125 4.20 8.29 1.05
C ALA A 125 4.25 9.80 1.14
N TYR A 126 3.62 10.46 0.17
CA TYR A 126 3.24 11.86 0.31
C TYR A 126 2.01 12.17 -0.55
N ALA A 127 1.32 13.26 -0.18
CA ALA A 127 0.21 13.80 -0.93
C ALA A 127 0.43 15.29 -1.25
N SER A 128 0.06 15.71 -2.47
CA SER A 128 0.01 17.11 -2.89
C SER A 128 -1.45 17.51 -3.09
N PHE A 129 -1.86 18.58 -2.40
CA PHE A 129 -3.24 19.06 -2.42
C PHE A 129 -3.30 20.59 -2.31
N ASN A 130 -4.43 21.17 -2.68
CA ASN A 130 -4.72 22.58 -2.47
C ASN A 130 -5.70 22.72 -1.30
N ALA A 131 -5.22 23.15 -0.15
CA ALA A 131 -5.99 23.26 1.08
C ALA A 131 -7.21 24.21 0.96
N GLU A 132 -7.08 25.28 0.16
CA GLU A 132 -8.15 26.26 -0.03
C GLU A 132 -9.32 25.72 -0.85
N LYS A 133 -9.09 24.67 -1.64
CA LYS A 133 -10.07 24.03 -2.52
C LYS A 133 -10.68 22.74 -1.94
N ILE A 134 -10.23 22.31 -0.77
CA ILE A 134 -10.83 21.16 -0.08
C ILE A 134 -12.27 21.49 0.29
N GLU A 135 -13.19 20.63 -0.09
CA GLU A 135 -14.60 20.73 0.21
C GLU A 135 -14.96 19.79 1.37
N PRO A 136 -15.17 20.30 2.59
CA PRO A 136 -15.42 19.45 3.76
C PRO A 136 -16.71 18.60 3.69
N SER A 137 -17.62 18.95 2.79
CA SER A 137 -18.86 18.19 2.55
C SER A 137 -18.70 16.94 1.70
N LEU A 138 -17.58 16.81 0.99
CA LEU A 138 -17.25 15.66 0.15
C LEU A 138 -16.34 14.69 0.92
N ASP A 139 -16.44 13.40 0.59
CA ASP A 139 -15.49 12.40 1.07
C ASP A 139 -14.09 12.58 0.45
N GLY A 140 -13.09 11.92 1.05
CA GLY A 140 -11.70 12.06 0.62
C GLY A 140 -11.46 11.63 -0.83
N PHE A 141 -12.09 10.56 -1.28
CA PHE A 141 -11.93 10.06 -2.64
C PHE A 141 -12.48 11.05 -3.67
N SER A 142 -13.62 11.65 -3.40
CA SER A 142 -14.23 12.67 -4.27
C SER A 142 -13.36 13.92 -4.43
N GLN A 143 -12.46 14.22 -3.48
CA GLN A 143 -11.50 15.34 -3.59
C GLN A 143 -10.43 15.12 -4.66
N ILE A 144 -10.26 13.88 -5.13
CA ILE A 144 -9.28 13.57 -6.19
C ILE A 144 -9.80 14.05 -7.55
N GLY A 145 -11.11 13.97 -7.76
CA GLY A 145 -11.73 14.34 -9.04
C GLY A 145 -11.48 13.32 -10.14
N LYS A 146 -11.43 13.77 -11.40
CA LYS A 146 -11.10 12.91 -12.54
C LYS A 146 -9.58 12.75 -12.65
N GLY A 147 -9.16 11.55 -13.02
CA GLY A 147 -7.73 11.28 -13.11
C GLY A 147 -7.41 9.81 -13.35
N TYR A 148 -6.26 9.38 -12.87
CA TYR A 148 -5.81 8.02 -13.05
C TYR A 148 -5.12 7.45 -11.82
N PHE A 149 -5.22 6.14 -11.70
CA PHE A 149 -4.45 5.29 -10.80
C PHE A 149 -3.34 4.61 -11.61
N ALA A 150 -2.10 4.65 -11.12
CA ALA A 150 -0.96 4.06 -11.79
C ALA A 150 -0.15 3.17 -10.85
N ILE A 151 0.30 2.03 -11.37
CA ILE A 151 1.29 1.16 -10.75
C ILE A 151 2.56 1.21 -11.59
N LEU A 152 3.70 1.50 -10.94
CA LEU A 152 5.02 1.52 -11.55
C LEU A 152 5.89 0.50 -10.82
N ILE A 153 6.50 -0.41 -11.57
CA ILE A 153 7.43 -1.42 -11.05
C ILE A 153 8.81 -1.15 -11.65
N ASP A 154 9.75 -0.82 -10.78
CA ASP A 154 11.15 -0.61 -11.15
C ASP A 154 11.98 -1.79 -10.62
N GLN A 155 12.61 -2.51 -11.54
CA GLN A 155 13.44 -3.69 -11.25
C GLN A 155 14.95 -3.37 -11.26
N GLY A 156 15.31 -2.09 -11.36
CA GLY A 156 16.70 -1.62 -11.31
C GLY A 156 17.26 -1.16 -12.65
N ARG A 157 18.55 -0.77 -12.66
CA ARG A 157 19.18 0.00 -13.73
C ARG A 157 19.16 -0.68 -15.10
N ASP A 158 19.12 -2.01 -15.13
CA ASP A 158 19.23 -2.80 -16.40
C ASP A 158 17.86 -3.20 -16.95
N THR A 159 16.78 -2.70 -16.39
CA THR A 159 15.42 -3.02 -16.80
C THR A 159 14.62 -1.76 -17.12
N GLN A 160 13.72 -1.85 -18.11
CA GLN A 160 12.74 -0.79 -18.30
C GLN A 160 11.67 -0.89 -17.20
N PRO A 161 11.32 0.22 -16.52
CA PRO A 161 10.23 0.23 -15.57
C PRO A 161 8.92 -0.16 -16.27
N TYR A 162 8.18 -1.07 -15.64
CA TYR A 162 6.81 -1.36 -16.05
C TYR A 162 5.87 -0.29 -15.49
N GLN A 163 4.92 0.13 -16.30
CA GLN A 163 3.88 1.07 -15.89
C GLN A 163 2.52 0.64 -16.43
N GLY A 164 1.54 0.47 -15.54
CA GLY A 164 0.15 0.29 -15.88
C GLY A 164 -0.68 1.44 -15.32
N ILE A 165 -1.67 1.89 -16.10
CA ILE A 165 -2.50 3.05 -15.78
C ILE A 165 -3.96 2.72 -16.05
N THR A 166 -4.84 3.04 -15.08
CA THR A 166 -6.30 2.94 -15.23
C THR A 166 -6.99 4.23 -14.80
N PRO A 167 -8.13 4.58 -15.37
CA PRO A 167 -8.92 5.72 -14.89
C PRO A 167 -9.36 5.52 -13.44
N ILE A 168 -9.49 6.62 -12.69
CA ILE A 168 -10.08 6.60 -11.35
C ILE A 168 -11.57 6.26 -11.49
N ALA A 169 -12.00 5.22 -10.78
CA ALA A 169 -13.39 4.76 -10.77
C ALA A 169 -13.71 4.02 -9.47
N GLY A 170 -15.00 3.81 -9.20
CA GLY A 170 -15.45 2.87 -8.15
C GLY A 170 -15.55 3.41 -6.73
N GLY A 171 -15.24 4.68 -6.49
CA GLY A 171 -15.51 5.35 -5.21
C GLY A 171 -14.50 5.10 -4.08
N SER A 172 -13.41 4.33 -4.33
CA SER A 172 -12.30 4.12 -3.38
C SER A 172 -10.99 3.80 -4.10
N LEU A 173 -9.86 3.97 -3.42
CA LEU A 173 -8.55 3.62 -3.96
C LEU A 173 -8.38 2.09 -4.07
N SER A 174 -8.98 1.33 -3.16
CA SER A 174 -9.02 -0.13 -3.22
C SER A 174 -9.74 -0.62 -4.48
N THR A 175 -10.89 -0.04 -4.83
CA THR A 175 -11.60 -0.38 -6.08
C THR A 175 -10.81 0.01 -7.34
N CYS A 176 -10.07 1.13 -7.30
CA CYS A 176 -9.15 1.48 -8.39
C CYS A 176 -8.07 0.41 -8.58
N ALA A 177 -7.52 -0.12 -7.48
CA ALA A 177 -6.54 -1.21 -7.53
C ALA A 177 -7.15 -2.53 -8.06
N GLU A 178 -8.37 -2.89 -7.63
CA GLU A 178 -9.10 -4.05 -8.14
C GLU A 178 -9.32 -3.93 -9.67
N THR A 179 -9.77 -2.78 -10.13
CA THR A 179 -9.94 -2.48 -11.56
C THR A 179 -8.62 -2.59 -12.32
N TYR A 180 -7.53 -2.08 -11.75
CA TYR A 180 -6.21 -2.21 -12.35
C TYR A 180 -5.82 -3.67 -12.53
N PHE A 181 -5.92 -4.50 -11.48
CA PHE A 181 -5.55 -5.90 -11.56
C PHE A 181 -6.42 -6.69 -12.54
N ALA A 182 -7.71 -6.40 -12.61
CA ALA A 182 -8.60 -7.05 -13.56
C ALA A 182 -8.29 -6.66 -15.02
N GLN A 183 -8.07 -5.38 -15.31
CA GLN A 183 -7.92 -4.88 -16.68
C GLN A 183 -6.49 -5.01 -17.22
N SER A 184 -5.48 -4.78 -16.38
CA SER A 184 -4.08 -4.70 -16.83
C SER A 184 -3.32 -6.00 -16.59
N GLU A 185 -3.62 -6.71 -15.51
CA GLU A 185 -2.89 -7.93 -15.11
C GLU A 185 -3.71 -9.21 -15.37
N GLN A 186 -5.01 -9.07 -15.66
CA GLN A 186 -5.94 -10.20 -15.79
C GLN A 186 -5.93 -11.12 -14.54
N LEU A 187 -5.74 -10.53 -13.38
CA LEU A 187 -5.69 -11.23 -12.08
C LEU A 187 -6.85 -10.76 -11.20
N PRO A 188 -7.88 -11.59 -11.00
CA PRO A 188 -8.94 -11.32 -10.05
C PRO A 188 -8.35 -11.02 -8.68
N SER A 189 -8.57 -9.81 -8.20
CA SER A 189 -8.04 -9.33 -6.93
C SER A 189 -9.11 -8.62 -6.12
N ARG A 190 -9.08 -8.76 -4.79
CA ARG A 190 -10.03 -8.15 -3.86
C ARG A 190 -9.27 -7.56 -2.69
N PHE A 191 -9.66 -6.35 -2.28
CA PHE A 191 -9.10 -5.67 -1.12
C PHE A 191 -10.20 -5.36 -0.11
N LEU A 192 -10.01 -5.76 1.14
CA LEU A 192 -10.80 -5.32 2.28
C LEU A 192 -9.89 -4.57 3.23
N LEU A 193 -10.11 -3.27 3.39
CA LEU A 193 -9.24 -2.35 4.12
C LEU A 193 -10.01 -1.65 5.23
N ALA A 194 -9.33 -1.42 6.36
CA ALA A 194 -9.82 -0.61 7.46
C ALA A 194 -8.66 0.24 8.01
N PHE A 195 -8.91 1.51 8.27
CA PHE A 195 -7.93 2.44 8.82
C PHE A 195 -8.64 3.55 9.60
N GLY A 196 -7.94 4.13 10.56
CA GLY A 196 -8.47 5.21 11.37
C GLY A 196 -7.62 5.52 12.59
N HIS A 197 -8.00 6.57 13.31
CA HIS A 197 -7.39 6.92 14.59
C HIS A 197 -7.80 5.93 15.68
N SER A 198 -6.82 5.45 16.42
CA SER A 198 -7.00 4.62 17.61
C SER A 198 -6.57 5.40 18.86
N GLN A 199 -7.39 5.35 19.90
CA GLN A 199 -7.02 5.83 21.22
C GLN A 199 -6.74 4.63 22.13
N GLU A 200 -5.49 4.48 22.55
CA GLU A 200 -5.09 3.44 23.52
C GLU A 200 -5.58 3.79 24.92
N ARG A 201 -5.64 2.79 25.82
CA ARG A 201 -6.05 2.99 27.20
C ARG A 201 -5.08 3.86 28.02
N ASP A 202 -3.83 3.93 27.61
CA ASP A 202 -2.79 4.79 28.19
C ASP A 202 -2.85 6.24 27.70
N GLY A 203 -3.80 6.56 26.80
CA GLY A 203 -4.00 7.90 26.25
C GLY A 203 -3.16 8.18 25.01
N THR A 204 -2.36 7.24 24.54
CA THR A 204 -1.65 7.40 23.26
C THR A 204 -2.66 7.33 22.12
N ASN A 205 -2.54 8.28 21.20
CA ASN A 205 -3.32 8.32 19.96
C ASN A 205 -2.39 8.02 18.80
N GLY A 206 -2.87 7.24 17.85
CA GLY A 206 -2.10 6.92 16.65
C GLY A 206 -3.00 6.40 15.54
N TRP A 207 -2.48 6.41 14.34
CA TRP A 207 -3.12 5.78 13.20
C TRP A 207 -2.95 4.27 13.25
N ARG A 208 -4.01 3.57 12.88
CA ARG A 208 -3.98 2.12 12.63
C ARG A 208 -4.62 1.81 11.31
N ALA A 209 -4.00 0.91 10.59
CA ALA A 209 -4.55 0.32 9.40
C ALA A 209 -4.41 -1.20 9.44
N GLY A 210 -5.39 -1.88 8.87
CA GLY A 210 -5.36 -3.32 8.68
C GLY A 210 -6.14 -3.70 7.43
N GLY A 211 -5.69 -4.71 6.71
CA GLY A 211 -6.39 -5.12 5.51
C GLY A 211 -5.96 -6.48 5.01
N ILE A 212 -6.82 -7.05 4.20
CA ILE A 212 -6.61 -8.31 3.50
C ILE A 212 -6.72 -8.06 2.01
N MET A 213 -5.74 -8.55 1.27
CA MET A 213 -5.77 -8.72 -0.18
C MET A 213 -5.94 -10.20 -0.49
N LEU A 214 -6.86 -10.52 -1.36
CA LEU A 214 -7.01 -11.83 -2.00
C LEU A 214 -6.69 -11.69 -3.48
N GLN A 215 -6.09 -12.72 -4.06
CA GLN A 215 -5.76 -12.78 -5.47
C GLN A 215 -5.91 -14.21 -5.96
N HIS A 216 -6.72 -14.40 -7.00
CA HIS A 216 -6.85 -15.69 -7.65
C HIS A 216 -5.57 -15.99 -8.44
N MET A 217 -5.11 -17.24 -8.35
CA MET A 217 -3.94 -17.70 -9.12
C MET A 217 -4.43 -18.48 -10.31
N PRO A 218 -4.08 -18.09 -11.55
CA PRO A 218 -4.47 -18.85 -12.72
C PRO A 218 -3.88 -20.26 -12.65
N THR A 219 -4.71 -21.24 -12.94
CA THR A 219 -4.28 -22.63 -13.05
C THR A 219 -3.38 -22.78 -14.27
N ALA A 220 -2.17 -23.32 -14.11
CA ALA A 220 -1.24 -23.47 -15.20
C ALA A 220 -1.84 -24.44 -16.24
N GLY A 221 -2.33 -23.93 -17.37
CA GLY A 221 -2.77 -24.76 -18.50
C GLY A 221 -4.06 -24.36 -19.21
N GLU A 222 -4.86 -23.47 -18.69
CA GLU A 222 -6.06 -23.00 -19.37
C GLU A 222 -5.86 -21.57 -19.90
N ASN A 223 -5.53 -21.47 -21.20
CA ASN A 223 -5.80 -20.25 -21.94
C ASN A 223 -7.33 -20.17 -22.04
N VAL A 224 -7.98 -19.39 -21.19
CA VAL A 224 -9.35 -19.01 -21.40
C VAL A 224 -9.36 -18.18 -22.68
N GLU A 225 -9.89 -18.74 -23.77
CA GLU A 225 -10.23 -17.92 -24.94
C GLU A 225 -11.27 -16.92 -24.45
N ILE A 226 -10.84 -15.67 -24.33
CA ILE A 226 -11.73 -14.56 -24.03
C ILE A 226 -12.54 -14.33 -25.31
N ASP A 227 -13.68 -15.01 -25.42
CA ASP A 227 -14.73 -14.57 -26.35
C ASP A 227 -15.01 -13.11 -26.02
N GLU A 228 -15.15 -12.28 -27.06
CA GLU A 228 -15.40 -10.83 -26.92
C GLU A 228 -16.58 -10.60 -25.96
N ILE A 229 -16.28 -10.47 -24.67
CA ILE A 229 -17.26 -10.19 -23.64
C ILE A 229 -17.61 -8.71 -23.76
N GLU A 230 -18.69 -8.42 -24.44
CA GLU A 230 -19.36 -7.11 -24.38
C GLU A 230 -19.89 -6.92 -22.94
N SER A 231 -19.04 -6.47 -22.02
CA SER A 231 -19.52 -5.95 -20.75
C SER A 231 -20.30 -4.66 -21.04
N MET A 232 -21.52 -4.54 -20.52
CA MET A 232 -22.42 -3.38 -20.75
C MET A 232 -21.79 -2.03 -20.40
N ASP A 233 -20.66 -2.00 -19.66
CA ASP A 233 -19.91 -0.81 -19.26
C ASP A 233 -18.47 -0.75 -19.81
N GLY A 234 -18.03 -1.71 -20.62
CA GLY A 234 -16.66 -1.77 -21.15
C GLY A 234 -15.56 -1.96 -20.11
N LYS A 235 -15.90 -2.43 -18.89
CA LYS A 235 -14.97 -2.66 -17.78
C LYS A 235 -15.00 -4.13 -17.38
N LEU A 236 -13.86 -4.82 -17.54
CA LEU A 236 -13.69 -6.17 -17.03
C LEU A 236 -13.75 -6.16 -15.49
N GLN A 237 -14.56 -7.07 -14.93
CA GLN A 237 -14.60 -7.36 -13.50
C GLN A 237 -13.91 -8.69 -13.22
N SER A 238 -13.50 -8.91 -11.95
CA SER A 238 -12.82 -10.15 -11.56
C SER A 238 -13.59 -11.42 -11.92
N GLY A 239 -14.91 -11.39 -11.89
CA GLY A 239 -15.77 -12.55 -12.26
C GLY A 239 -15.76 -12.89 -13.75
N ASP A 240 -15.45 -11.91 -14.61
CA ASP A 240 -15.42 -12.12 -16.08
C ASP A 240 -14.16 -12.88 -16.53
N LEU A 241 -13.18 -13.03 -15.63
CA LEU A 241 -11.88 -13.67 -15.88
C LEU A 241 -11.82 -15.14 -15.45
N LEU A 242 -12.87 -15.67 -14.85
CA LEU A 242 -12.87 -16.98 -14.20
C LEU A 242 -13.85 -17.94 -14.86
N GLY A 243 -13.48 -19.24 -14.94
CA GLY A 243 -14.40 -20.32 -15.25
C GLY A 243 -15.49 -20.50 -14.19
N GLU A 244 -16.54 -21.32 -14.48
CA GLU A 244 -17.70 -21.44 -13.57
C GLU A 244 -17.32 -21.92 -12.16
N GLU A 245 -16.50 -22.96 -12.03
CA GLU A 245 -16.05 -23.49 -10.73
C GLU A 245 -15.12 -22.53 -10.00
N GLU A 246 -14.18 -21.89 -10.72
CA GLU A 246 -13.28 -20.89 -10.17
C GLU A 246 -14.04 -19.66 -9.69
N ASN A 247 -15.06 -19.23 -10.44
CA ASN A 247 -15.92 -18.11 -10.07
C ASN A 247 -16.75 -18.44 -8.82
N GLU A 248 -17.27 -19.67 -8.68
CA GLU A 248 -17.96 -20.10 -7.47
C GLU A 248 -17.01 -20.07 -6.24
N ASN A 249 -15.81 -20.61 -6.37
CA ASN A 249 -14.79 -20.58 -5.32
C ASN A 249 -14.41 -19.14 -4.95
N TRP A 250 -14.17 -18.29 -5.95
CA TRP A 250 -13.86 -16.87 -5.76
C TRP A 250 -14.99 -16.14 -5.02
N ASN A 251 -16.22 -16.30 -5.45
CA ASN A 251 -17.39 -15.69 -4.83
C ASN A 251 -17.56 -16.15 -3.38
N ARG A 252 -17.43 -17.47 -3.10
CA ARG A 252 -17.50 -18.02 -1.75
C ARG A 252 -16.46 -17.41 -0.82
N VAL A 253 -15.21 -17.34 -1.27
CA VAL A 253 -14.11 -16.78 -0.46
C VAL A 253 -14.30 -15.28 -0.24
N ASN A 254 -14.80 -14.53 -1.21
CA ASN A 254 -15.14 -13.12 -1.03
C ASN A 254 -16.29 -12.91 -0.04
N LEU A 255 -17.33 -13.74 -0.06
CA LEU A 255 -18.40 -13.69 0.94
C LEU A 255 -17.87 -13.96 2.36
N LEU A 256 -16.91 -14.89 2.51
CA LEU A 256 -16.24 -15.12 3.79
C LEU A 256 -15.41 -13.89 4.21
N LEU A 257 -14.67 -13.28 3.29
CA LEU A 257 -13.90 -12.06 3.55
C LEU A 257 -14.80 -10.91 4.03
N ASP A 258 -15.94 -10.71 3.38
CA ASP A 258 -16.89 -9.63 3.70
C ASP A 258 -17.53 -9.79 5.10
N THR A 259 -17.35 -10.94 5.76
CA THR A 259 -17.78 -11.11 7.17
C THR A 259 -16.79 -10.54 8.18
N ALA A 260 -15.60 -10.11 7.77
CA ALA A 260 -14.62 -9.52 8.66
C ALA A 260 -15.03 -8.11 9.10
N GLU A 261 -14.95 -7.85 10.38
CA GLU A 261 -15.23 -6.52 10.95
C GLU A 261 -13.98 -5.62 10.89
N GLN A 262 -14.17 -4.32 10.75
CA GLN A 262 -13.07 -3.35 10.69
C GLN A 262 -12.13 -3.44 11.90
N LEU A 263 -12.69 -3.63 13.11
CA LEU A 263 -11.90 -3.78 14.34
C LEU A 263 -11.08 -5.08 14.37
N GLU A 264 -11.52 -6.12 13.68
CA GLU A 264 -10.77 -7.36 13.54
C GLU A 264 -9.57 -7.18 12.59
N LEU A 265 -9.74 -6.38 11.55
CA LEU A 265 -8.66 -6.05 10.62
C LEU A 265 -7.56 -5.23 11.29
N VAL A 266 -7.89 -4.13 11.95
CA VAL A 266 -6.90 -3.24 12.55
C VAL A 266 -6.29 -3.79 13.86
N GLY A 267 -6.96 -4.73 14.53
CA GLY A 267 -6.48 -5.29 15.81
C GLY A 267 -6.62 -4.30 16.99
N PRO A 268 -5.92 -4.53 18.12
CA PRO A 268 -4.99 -5.61 18.44
C PRO A 268 -5.65 -6.87 19.03
N SER A 269 -6.96 -6.86 19.25
CA SER A 269 -7.68 -7.89 20.02
C SER A 269 -7.60 -9.28 19.40
N LEU A 270 -7.49 -9.36 18.08
CA LEU A 270 -7.40 -10.61 17.34
C LEU A 270 -6.11 -10.61 16.51
N SER A 271 -5.31 -11.69 16.59
CA SER A 271 -4.09 -11.78 15.76
C SER A 271 -4.42 -12.04 14.29
N PRO A 272 -3.58 -11.59 13.33
CA PRO A 272 -3.75 -11.87 11.91
C PRO A 272 -3.96 -13.35 11.58
N ILE A 273 -3.11 -14.21 12.13
CA ILE A 273 -3.23 -15.67 11.95
C ILE A 273 -4.60 -16.17 12.40
N ARG A 274 -5.07 -15.67 13.54
CA ARG A 274 -6.36 -16.11 14.06
C ARG A 274 -7.53 -15.62 13.24
N LEU A 275 -7.46 -14.39 12.72
CA LEU A 275 -8.49 -13.86 11.82
C LEU A 275 -8.56 -14.69 10.53
N ILE A 276 -7.42 -14.98 9.89
CA ILE A 276 -7.36 -15.83 8.69
C ILE A 276 -7.97 -17.21 8.97
N GLN A 277 -7.66 -17.83 10.12
CA GLN A 277 -8.24 -19.10 10.50
C GLN A 277 -9.75 -19.05 10.73
N LEU A 278 -10.27 -17.93 11.29
CA LEU A 278 -11.71 -17.77 11.52
C LEU A 278 -12.48 -17.57 10.23
N LEU A 279 -11.94 -16.78 9.32
CA LEU A 279 -12.58 -16.48 8.04
C LEU A 279 -12.54 -17.70 7.10
N PHE A 280 -11.39 -18.37 7.01
CA PHE A 280 -11.09 -19.31 5.93
C PHE A 280 -10.78 -20.73 6.41
N HIS A 281 -11.29 -21.17 7.58
CA HIS A 281 -10.93 -22.49 8.14
C HIS A 281 -11.33 -23.66 7.22
N GLU A 282 -12.40 -23.54 6.44
CA GLU A 282 -12.84 -24.54 5.49
C GLU A 282 -11.97 -24.59 4.24
N GLU A 283 -11.28 -23.49 3.91
CA GLU A 283 -10.39 -23.36 2.76
C GLU A 283 -8.95 -23.84 3.04
N LYS A 284 -8.70 -24.43 4.22
CA LYS A 284 -7.38 -24.92 4.67
C LYS A 284 -6.26 -23.86 4.52
N PRO A 285 -6.36 -22.72 5.23
CA PRO A 285 -5.39 -21.65 5.10
C PRO A 285 -4.01 -22.10 5.57
N ARG A 286 -3.02 -21.88 4.72
CA ARG A 286 -1.60 -22.05 5.03
C ARG A 286 -0.96 -20.68 5.14
N VAL A 287 -0.31 -20.41 6.26
CA VAL A 287 0.30 -19.12 6.59
C VAL A 287 1.81 -19.22 6.47
N PHE A 288 2.45 -18.18 5.95
CA PHE A 288 3.90 -18.07 5.77
C PHE A 288 4.50 -17.07 6.76
N ASP A 289 5.81 -16.88 6.72
CA ASP A 289 6.51 -15.94 7.59
C ASP A 289 6.11 -14.50 7.30
N ALA A 290 5.90 -13.73 8.36
CA ALA A 290 5.50 -12.34 8.26
C ALA A 290 6.68 -11.45 7.87
N GLN A 291 6.48 -10.57 6.88
CA GLN A 291 7.43 -9.55 6.49
C GLN A 291 7.23 -8.31 7.36
N LYS A 292 8.29 -7.85 8.02
CA LYS A 292 8.27 -6.58 8.76
C LYS A 292 8.32 -5.39 7.80
N ILE A 293 7.57 -4.34 8.13
CA ILE A 293 7.50 -3.08 7.39
C ILE A 293 8.03 -1.97 8.28
N ILE A 294 8.79 -1.04 7.72
CA ILE A 294 9.24 0.19 8.39
C ILE A 294 9.08 1.38 7.45
N PHE A 295 9.01 2.57 8.03
CA PHE A 295 9.21 3.79 7.25
C PHE A 295 10.65 3.86 6.74
N GLY A 296 10.84 4.30 5.49
CA GLY A 296 12.18 4.45 4.96
C GLY A 296 12.25 5.29 3.70
N CYS A 297 12.86 6.48 3.83
CA CYS A 297 13.14 7.32 2.67
C CYS A 297 14.53 7.00 2.09
N THR A 298 14.62 7.02 0.76
CA THR A 298 15.87 6.79 0.02
C THR A 298 16.49 8.08 -0.49
N CYS A 299 16.00 9.27 -0.06
CA CYS A 299 16.61 10.54 -0.43
C CYS A 299 18.02 10.66 0.14
N SER A 300 18.87 11.37 -0.57
CA SER A 300 20.22 11.72 -0.12
C SER A 300 20.68 12.98 -0.84
N ARG A 301 21.66 13.68 -0.26
CA ARG A 301 22.26 14.86 -0.88
C ARG A 301 22.76 14.58 -2.31
N ALA A 302 23.37 13.42 -2.54
CA ALA A 302 23.86 13.01 -3.85
C ALA A 302 22.72 12.84 -4.87
N ARG A 303 21.62 12.18 -4.48
CA ARG A 303 20.45 12.01 -5.36
C ARG A 303 19.75 13.33 -5.69
N VAL A 304 19.64 14.24 -4.73
CA VAL A 304 19.09 15.57 -4.98
C VAL A 304 20.00 16.34 -5.93
N LYS A 305 21.31 16.34 -5.71
CA LYS A 305 22.29 16.96 -6.62
C LYS A 305 22.16 16.37 -8.03
N GLN A 306 22.06 15.07 -8.16
CA GLN A 306 21.85 14.39 -9.46
C GLN A 306 20.54 14.84 -10.13
N SER A 307 19.45 15.01 -9.38
CA SER A 307 18.20 15.53 -9.94
C SER A 307 18.33 16.98 -10.41
N LEU A 308 19.17 17.77 -9.77
CA LEU A 308 19.45 19.16 -10.15
C LEU A 308 20.45 19.29 -11.31
N SER A 309 21.19 18.24 -11.64
CA SER A 309 22.19 18.25 -12.73
C SER A 309 21.60 18.37 -14.13
N ILE A 310 20.31 18.17 -14.30
CA ILE A 310 19.61 18.33 -15.59
C ILE A 310 19.31 19.78 -15.95
N TYR A 311 19.39 20.70 -15.00
CA TYR A 311 19.06 22.11 -15.18
C TYR A 311 20.25 22.90 -15.71
N SER A 312 19.97 23.93 -16.53
CA SER A 312 20.99 24.87 -16.99
C SER A 312 21.44 25.83 -15.86
N ALA A 313 22.61 26.45 -15.99
CA ALA A 313 23.05 27.49 -15.06
C ALA A 313 22.05 28.65 -14.93
N LYS A 314 21.32 28.96 -16.00
CA LYS A 314 20.25 29.96 -15.99
C LYS A 314 19.07 29.50 -15.12
N ASP A 315 18.64 28.22 -15.26
CA ASP A 315 17.55 27.68 -14.46
C ASP A 315 17.94 27.58 -12.98
N ILE A 316 19.17 27.16 -12.68
CA ILE A 316 19.72 27.16 -11.33
C ILE A 316 19.71 28.59 -10.76
N GLY A 317 20.05 29.60 -11.58
CA GLY A 317 20.00 31.01 -11.18
C GLY A 317 18.61 31.48 -10.70
N TYR A 318 17.53 30.93 -11.23
CA TYR A 318 16.18 31.21 -10.75
C TYR A 318 15.80 30.51 -9.45
N MET A 319 16.56 29.51 -9.03
CA MET A 319 16.33 28.74 -7.80
C MET A 319 17.15 29.28 -6.61
N ILE A 320 18.00 30.27 -6.84
CA ILE A 320 18.88 30.86 -5.79
C ILE A 320 18.03 31.66 -4.81
N THR A 321 18.16 31.32 -3.52
CA THR A 321 17.53 32.03 -2.41
C THR A 321 18.32 33.31 -2.06
N GLU A 322 17.75 34.16 -1.17
CA GLU A 322 18.41 35.36 -0.66
C GLU A 322 19.77 35.09 0.02
N ASP A 323 19.93 33.85 0.58
CA ASP A 323 21.14 33.38 1.20
C ASP A 323 22.19 32.84 0.20
N ASN A 324 21.99 33.06 -1.10
CA ASN A 324 22.84 32.55 -2.19
C ASN A 324 23.00 31.05 -2.18
N GLN A 325 21.91 30.31 -1.90
CA GLN A 325 21.84 28.84 -1.87
C GLN A 325 20.71 28.34 -2.78
N VAL A 326 20.86 27.14 -3.30
CA VAL A 326 19.75 26.40 -3.89
C VAL A 326 19.26 25.37 -2.87
N THR A 327 17.99 25.44 -2.51
CA THR A 327 17.41 24.54 -1.51
C THR A 327 16.44 23.55 -2.15
N ALA A 328 16.33 22.36 -1.56
CA ALA A 328 15.39 21.34 -1.98
C ALA A 328 14.89 20.55 -0.75
N ASP A 329 13.59 20.32 -0.70
CA ASP A 329 12.96 19.54 0.35
C ASP A 329 12.45 18.22 -0.21
N CYS A 330 12.75 17.12 0.51
CA CYS A 330 12.23 15.82 0.14
C CYS A 330 10.72 15.75 0.46
N GLN A 331 9.90 15.61 -0.55
CA GLN A 331 8.44 15.51 -0.39
C GLN A 331 7.99 14.30 0.44
N PHE A 332 8.80 13.25 0.57
CA PHE A 332 8.45 12.05 1.34
C PHE A 332 8.80 12.13 2.83
N CYS A 333 9.86 12.84 3.21
CA CYS A 333 10.35 12.82 4.59
C CYS A 333 10.74 14.21 5.12
N GLY A 334 10.44 15.29 4.41
CA GLY A 334 10.73 16.64 4.83
C GLY A 334 12.22 16.98 4.97
N SER A 335 13.15 16.06 4.62
CA SER A 335 14.57 16.36 4.72
C SER A 335 14.95 17.54 3.85
N HIS A 336 15.58 18.54 4.45
CA HIS A 336 16.05 19.75 3.80
C HIS A 336 17.48 19.61 3.31
N TYR A 337 17.73 20.06 2.08
CA TYR A 337 19.05 20.07 1.44
C TYR A 337 19.34 21.45 0.91
N SER A 338 20.56 21.96 1.17
CA SER A 338 21.05 23.23 0.67
C SER A 338 22.34 23.01 -0.12
N PHE A 339 22.48 23.65 -1.26
CA PHE A 339 23.57 23.50 -2.20
C PHE A 339 24.14 24.86 -2.61
N ASP A 340 25.43 24.88 -2.84
CA ASP A 340 26.10 25.99 -3.52
C ASP A 340 25.69 25.96 -5.00
N PRO A 341 25.11 27.05 -5.55
CA PRO A 341 24.68 27.12 -6.95
C PRO A 341 25.76 26.74 -7.96
N ASP A 342 27.03 27.12 -7.68
CA ASP A 342 28.15 26.86 -8.58
C ASP A 342 28.51 25.37 -8.72
N THR A 343 27.98 24.53 -7.82
CA THR A 343 28.18 23.08 -7.83
C THR A 343 27.07 22.31 -8.52
N LEU A 344 26.06 23.00 -9.08
CA LEU A 344 24.85 22.43 -9.66
C LEU A 344 24.79 22.65 -11.18
N GLY A 345 23.85 21.90 -11.83
CA GLY A 345 23.61 21.99 -13.26
C GLY A 345 24.53 21.08 -14.09
N PHE A 346 24.15 20.88 -15.36
CA PHE A 346 24.89 19.98 -16.28
C PHE A 346 26.27 20.57 -16.66
N GLU A 347 26.49 21.86 -16.52
CA GLU A 347 27.77 22.54 -16.82
C GLU A 347 28.81 22.34 -15.71
N SER A 348 28.36 21.99 -14.48
CA SER A 348 29.28 21.71 -13.35
C SER A 348 29.88 20.29 -13.38
N GLY A 349 29.30 19.38 -14.19
CA GLY A 349 29.71 17.97 -14.29
C GLY A 349 31.04 17.72 -15.02
N SER A 350 31.69 18.76 -15.56
CA SER A 350 32.98 18.59 -16.27
C SER A 350 34.20 18.56 -15.34
N LEU A 351 34.03 18.69 -14.03
CA LEU A 351 35.14 18.78 -13.07
C LEU A 351 35.33 17.56 -12.14
N ASP A 352 34.41 16.60 -12.10
CA ASP A 352 34.47 15.50 -11.11
C ASP A 352 34.35 14.09 -11.68
N ASP A 353 34.80 13.79 -12.93
CA ASP A 353 34.78 12.44 -13.53
C ASP A 353 35.85 11.47 -12.96
N HIS A 354 36.46 11.77 -11.81
CA HIS A 354 37.53 10.95 -11.26
C HIS A 354 37.33 10.38 -9.86
N ASN A 355 36.11 10.07 -9.40
CA ASN A 355 35.99 9.27 -8.16
C ASN A 355 34.63 8.58 -8.00
N PHE A 356 34.34 7.57 -8.82
CA PHE A 356 33.37 6.53 -8.47
C PHE A 356 33.92 5.15 -8.84
N LYS A 357 34.87 4.67 -8.03
CA LYS A 357 35.12 3.23 -7.81
C LYS A 357 34.83 2.96 -6.35
N GLU A 358 33.89 2.08 -6.14
CA GLU A 358 33.46 1.21 -5.05
C GLU A 358 31.99 1.41 -4.69
#